data_7dce14de995f2bd231673bb7c08ab64e
#
_entry.id   7dce14de995f2bd231673bb7c08ab64e
#
_cell.length_a   1.000
_cell.length_b   1.000
_cell.length_c   1.000
_cell.angle_alpha   90.00
_cell.angle_beta   90.00
_cell.angle_gamma   90.00
#
_symmetry.space_group_name_H-M   'P 1'
#
loop_
_entity.id
_entity.type
_entity.pdbx_description
1 polymer ?
#
loop_
_entity_poly.entity_id
_entity_poly.type
_entity_poly.pdbx_seq_one_letter_code
_entity_poly.pdbx_strand_id
1 'polypeptide(L)'
;MKVIRNAGGQLNPEVLTDIVLASHVLDCECIVIMPHTRCAMTSQTLDGLQAALTASSGKDFSTFEPRLIDEPLEKLARDVAQLQAHPLLNDAATVHGAMYDVDTGLVNWL
;
A
#
# COMPACT_ATOMS: atom_id res chain seq x y z
N MET A 1 -8.83 -16.75 2.16
CA MET A 1 -8.06 -15.49 2.22
C MET A 1 -8.55 -14.51 1.16
N LYS A 2 -8.75 -13.27 1.51
CA LYS A 2 -9.09 -12.21 0.57
C LYS A 2 -7.87 -11.36 0.29
N VAL A 3 -7.68 -10.94 -0.95
CA VAL A 3 -6.48 -10.19 -1.37
C VAL A 3 -6.91 -8.94 -2.14
N ILE A 4 -6.37 -7.78 -1.72
CA ILE A 4 -6.46 -6.52 -2.44
C ILE A 4 -5.05 -6.16 -2.89
N ARG A 5 -4.87 -5.78 -4.15
CA ARG A 5 -3.57 -5.41 -4.69
C ARG A 5 -3.60 -4.02 -5.29
N ASN A 6 -2.56 -3.25 -5.01
CA ASN A 6 -2.35 -1.94 -5.64
C ASN A 6 -0.85 -1.63 -5.79
N ALA A 7 -0.55 -0.54 -6.47
CA ALA A 7 0.82 -0.07 -6.60
C ALA A 7 1.38 0.36 -5.24
N GLY A 8 2.43 -0.30 -4.80
CA GLY A 8 3.11 0.00 -3.54
C GLY A 8 2.55 -0.70 -2.31
N GLY A 9 1.49 -1.49 -2.43
CA GLY A 9 0.87 -2.16 -1.28
C GLY A 9 0.43 -1.16 -0.21
N GLN A 10 -0.23 -0.08 -0.63
CA GLN A 10 -0.54 1.07 0.22
C GLN A 10 -2.00 1.09 0.65
N LEU A 11 -2.23 1.63 1.84
CA LEU A 11 -3.55 2.04 2.27
C LEU A 11 -3.92 3.35 1.55
N ASN A 12 -5.15 3.42 1.04
CA ASN A 12 -5.75 4.62 0.46
C ASN A 12 -7.25 4.63 0.77
N PRO A 13 -8.01 5.71 0.52
CA PRO A 13 -9.42 5.77 0.90
C PRO A 13 -10.29 4.65 0.35
N GLU A 14 -10.05 4.21 -0.89
CA GLU A 14 -10.82 3.11 -1.49
C GLU A 14 -10.50 1.78 -0.84
N VAL A 15 -9.22 1.47 -0.68
CA VAL A 15 -8.76 0.24 -0.01
C VAL A 15 -9.25 0.22 1.44
N LEU A 16 -9.18 1.34 2.14
CA LEU A 16 -9.65 1.45 3.52
C LEU A 16 -11.14 1.11 3.63
N THR A 17 -11.96 1.64 2.72
CA THR A 17 -13.39 1.33 2.65
C THR A 17 -13.62 -0.16 2.43
N ASP A 18 -12.91 -0.77 1.49
CA ASP A 18 -13.03 -2.19 1.19
C ASP A 18 -12.61 -3.08 2.36
N ILE A 19 -11.56 -2.70 3.07
CA ILE A 19 -11.09 -3.45 4.25
C ILE A 19 -12.11 -3.36 5.39
N VAL A 20 -12.64 -2.18 5.68
CA VAL A 20 -13.67 -2.00 6.71
C VAL A 20 -14.88 -2.86 6.37
N LEU A 21 -15.34 -2.82 5.13
CA LEU A 21 -16.47 -3.64 4.68
C LEU A 21 -16.17 -5.13 4.83
N ALA A 22 -15.00 -5.60 4.39
CA ALA A 22 -14.59 -6.99 4.49
C ALA A 22 -14.51 -7.48 5.95
N SER A 23 -14.10 -6.61 6.88
CA SER A 23 -14.01 -6.94 8.30
C SER A 23 -15.38 -7.24 8.93
N HIS A 24 -16.47 -6.72 8.34
CA HIS A 24 -17.82 -6.94 8.82
C HIS A 24 -18.57 -8.03 8.03
N VAL A 25 -18.52 -7.99 6.70
CA VAL A 25 -19.37 -8.86 5.87
C VAL A 25 -18.67 -10.10 5.34
N LEU A 26 -17.34 -10.16 5.41
CA LEU A 26 -16.56 -11.30 4.95
C LEU A 26 -15.79 -12.01 6.06
N ASP A 27 -16.05 -11.65 7.31
CA ASP A 27 -15.42 -12.23 8.51
C ASP A 27 -13.87 -12.19 8.44
N CYS A 28 -13.32 -11.13 7.86
CA CYS A 28 -11.86 -10.95 7.80
C CYS A 28 -11.36 -10.38 9.15
N GLU A 29 -10.86 -11.26 10.00
CA GLU A 29 -10.41 -10.90 11.35
C GLU A 29 -8.91 -10.64 11.44
N CYS A 30 -8.11 -11.14 10.52
CA CYS A 30 -6.68 -10.90 10.47
C CYS A 30 -6.33 -10.17 9.18
N ILE A 31 -5.81 -8.96 9.30
CA ILE A 31 -5.50 -8.10 8.17
C ILE A 31 -3.99 -7.87 8.15
N VAL A 32 -3.37 -8.09 7.00
CA VAL A 32 -1.94 -7.85 6.79
C VAL A 32 -1.75 -6.85 5.66
N ILE A 33 -1.05 -5.76 5.94
CA ILE A 33 -0.57 -4.81 4.93
C ILE A 33 0.85 -5.21 4.58
N MET A 34 1.09 -5.57 3.30
CA MET A 34 2.38 -6.14 2.89
C MET A 34 2.89 -5.50 1.59
N PRO A 35 3.63 -4.40 1.67
CA PRO A 35 4.44 -3.92 0.56
C PRO A 35 5.67 -4.83 0.34
N HIS A 36 6.44 -4.53 -0.70
CA HIS A 36 7.66 -5.28 -0.99
C HIS A 36 8.85 -4.36 -1.18
N THR A 37 10.06 -4.89 -1.02
CA THR A 37 11.29 -4.16 -1.28
C THR A 37 11.44 -3.88 -2.78
N ARG A 38 12.27 -2.89 -3.12
CA ARG A 38 12.56 -2.48 -4.51
C ARG A 38 11.31 -2.20 -5.35
N CYS A 39 10.29 -1.63 -4.70
CA CYS A 39 9.06 -1.24 -5.39
C CYS A 39 9.33 -0.03 -6.29
N ALA A 40 8.77 -0.04 -7.49
CA ALA A 40 8.88 1.10 -8.41
C ALA A 40 8.32 2.40 -7.80
N MET A 41 7.36 2.30 -6.89
CA MET A 41 6.77 3.47 -6.21
C MET A 41 7.74 4.10 -5.18
N THR A 42 8.80 3.41 -4.79
CA THR A 42 9.79 3.91 -3.81
C THR A 42 11.08 4.43 -4.47
N SER A 43 11.32 4.11 -5.74
CA SER A 43 12.59 4.40 -6.43
C SER A 43 12.52 5.62 -7.35
N GLN A 44 11.40 6.31 -7.41
CA GLN A 44 11.14 7.38 -8.38
C GLN A 44 10.79 8.69 -7.69
N THR A 45 11.24 9.81 -8.27
CA THR A 45 10.65 11.12 -7.96
C THR A 45 9.48 11.37 -8.90
N LEU A 46 8.53 12.20 -8.49
CA LEU A 46 7.38 12.53 -9.32
C LEU A 46 7.79 13.15 -10.65
N ASP A 47 8.69 14.14 -10.62
CA ASP A 47 9.19 14.81 -11.83
C ASP A 47 9.91 13.84 -12.75
N GLY A 48 10.76 12.98 -12.20
CA GLY A 48 11.49 11.97 -12.95
C GLY A 48 10.59 10.95 -13.62
N LEU A 49 9.57 10.49 -12.90
CA LEU A 49 8.58 9.55 -13.43
C LEU A 49 7.74 10.19 -14.54
N GLN A 50 7.23 11.40 -14.33
CA GLN A 50 6.46 12.12 -15.34
C GLN A 50 7.28 12.34 -16.62
N ALA A 51 8.54 12.74 -16.49
CA ALA A 51 9.44 12.95 -17.63
C ALA A 51 9.70 11.64 -18.38
N ALA A 52 9.95 10.54 -17.67
CA ALA A 52 10.19 9.23 -18.27
C ALA A 52 8.95 8.71 -19.02
N LEU A 53 7.77 8.85 -18.45
CA LEU A 53 6.53 8.43 -19.07
C LEU A 53 6.19 9.26 -20.31
N THR A 54 6.40 10.56 -20.25
CA THR A 54 6.23 11.46 -21.41
C THR A 54 7.19 11.08 -22.53
N ALA A 55 8.46 10.84 -22.21
CA ALA A 55 9.47 10.47 -23.20
C ALA A 55 9.18 9.12 -23.86
N SER A 56 8.70 8.12 -23.11
CA SER A 56 8.46 6.77 -23.62
C SER A 56 7.16 6.63 -24.40
N SER A 57 6.14 7.42 -24.06
CA SER A 57 4.78 7.27 -24.62
C SER A 57 4.41 8.35 -25.62
N GLY A 58 5.08 9.51 -25.61
CA GLY A 58 4.68 10.69 -26.35
C GLY A 58 3.44 11.41 -25.83
N LYS A 59 2.93 10.99 -24.66
CA LYS A 59 1.76 11.61 -24.01
C LYS A 59 2.20 12.56 -22.92
N ASP A 60 1.35 13.54 -22.60
CA ASP A 60 1.62 14.50 -21.52
C ASP A 60 1.22 13.92 -20.16
N PHE A 61 2.22 13.68 -19.31
CA PHE A 61 2.06 13.20 -17.94
C PHE A 61 2.25 14.30 -16.88
N SER A 62 2.25 15.58 -17.27
CA SER A 62 2.54 16.68 -16.34
C SER A 62 1.54 16.80 -15.17
N THR A 63 0.32 16.31 -15.33
CA THR A 63 -0.71 16.31 -14.29
C THR A 63 -0.96 14.94 -13.67
N PHE A 64 -0.20 13.93 -14.10
CA PHE A 64 -0.32 12.57 -13.58
C PHE A 64 0.45 12.43 -12.26
N GLU A 65 -0.26 12.16 -11.17
CA GLU A 65 0.30 12.13 -9.83
C GLU A 65 0.03 10.79 -9.13
N PRO A 66 0.82 9.74 -9.45
CA PRO A 66 0.73 8.48 -8.72
C PRO A 66 1.22 8.64 -7.28
N ARG A 67 0.79 7.76 -6.39
CA ARG A 67 1.21 7.79 -4.99
C ARG A 67 2.59 7.17 -4.83
N LEU A 68 3.62 8.00 -4.88
CA LEU A 68 4.99 7.59 -4.63
C LEU A 68 5.26 7.49 -3.12
N ILE A 69 6.23 6.67 -2.75
CA ILE A 69 6.57 6.39 -1.36
C ILE A 69 8.04 6.76 -1.12
N ASP A 70 8.31 7.72 -0.24
CA ASP A 70 9.67 8.13 0.10
C ASP A 70 10.29 7.20 1.16
N GLU A 71 9.55 6.89 2.21
CA GLU A 71 10.00 6.12 3.37
C GLU A 71 9.10 4.89 3.54
N PRO A 72 9.41 3.76 2.88
CA PRO A 72 8.49 2.63 2.81
C PRO A 72 8.17 1.99 4.17
N LEU A 73 9.14 1.87 5.08
CA LEU A 73 8.88 1.31 6.40
C LEU A 73 8.05 2.24 7.28
N GLU A 74 8.31 3.55 7.21
CA GLU A 74 7.51 4.54 7.92
C GLU A 74 6.08 4.62 7.36
N LYS A 75 5.93 4.54 6.03
CA LYS A 75 4.61 4.50 5.38
C LYS A 75 3.83 3.27 5.84
N LEU A 76 4.46 2.10 5.87
CA LEU A 76 3.83 0.87 6.35
C LEU A 76 3.38 1.01 7.80
N ALA A 77 4.23 1.54 8.67
CA ALA A 77 3.88 1.76 10.08
C ALA A 77 2.69 2.71 10.24
N ARG A 78 2.66 3.81 9.46
CA ARG A 78 1.53 4.74 9.46
C ARG A 78 0.24 4.10 8.95
N ASP A 79 0.33 3.31 7.89
CA ASP A 79 -0.83 2.62 7.32
C ASP A 79 -1.43 1.62 8.32
N VAL A 80 -0.58 0.84 8.98
CA VAL A 80 -1.01 -0.08 10.04
C VAL A 80 -1.70 0.67 11.17
N ALA A 81 -1.08 1.74 11.66
CA ALA A 81 -1.64 2.54 12.74
C ALA A 81 -2.97 3.20 12.36
N GLN A 82 -3.08 3.70 11.14
CA GLN A 82 -4.30 4.31 10.63
C GLN A 82 -5.45 3.30 10.59
N LEU A 83 -5.19 2.10 10.12
CA LEU A 83 -6.21 1.06 10.04
C LEU A 83 -6.60 0.54 11.43
N GLN A 84 -5.62 0.34 12.32
CA GLN A 84 -5.86 -0.05 13.71
C GLN A 84 -6.75 0.94 14.46
N ALA A 85 -6.59 2.24 14.16
CA ALA A 85 -7.34 3.32 14.80
C ALA A 85 -8.66 3.64 14.10
N HIS A 86 -9.00 2.97 13.01
CA HIS A 86 -10.21 3.28 12.25
C HIS A 86 -11.46 2.94 13.05
N PRO A 87 -12.36 3.92 13.31
CA PRO A 87 -13.47 3.71 14.22
C PRO A 87 -14.54 2.72 13.71
N LEU A 88 -14.58 2.48 12.40
CA LEU A 88 -15.55 1.58 11.78
C LEU A 88 -14.99 0.18 11.49
N LEU A 89 -13.71 -0.06 11.75
CA LEU A 89 -13.14 -1.40 11.63
C LEU A 89 -13.80 -2.32 12.67
N ASN A 90 -14.07 -3.57 12.29
CA ASN A 90 -14.62 -4.55 13.23
C ASN A 90 -13.68 -4.71 14.44
N ASP A 91 -14.22 -4.63 15.65
CA ASP A 91 -13.42 -4.71 16.89
C ASP A 91 -12.67 -6.05 17.03
N ALA A 92 -13.16 -7.11 16.42
CA ALA A 92 -12.50 -8.41 16.41
C ALA A 92 -11.31 -8.48 15.44
N ALA A 93 -11.15 -7.50 14.56
CA ALA A 93 -10.08 -7.50 13.57
C ALA A 93 -8.74 -7.08 14.17
N THR A 94 -7.69 -7.79 13.78
CA THR A 94 -6.31 -7.44 14.10
C THR A 94 -5.59 -6.99 12.84
N VAL A 95 -4.69 -6.00 12.95
CA VAL A 95 -3.96 -5.43 11.83
C VAL A 95 -2.46 -5.60 12.06
N HIS A 96 -1.78 -6.11 11.05
CA HIS A 96 -0.35 -6.35 11.06
C HIS A 96 0.30 -5.74 9.84
N GLY A 97 1.57 -5.41 9.93
CA GLY A 97 2.40 -4.97 8.81
C GLY A 97 3.55 -5.92 8.58
N ALA A 98 3.89 -6.14 7.32
CA ALA A 98 5.04 -6.93 6.94
C ALA A 98 5.66 -6.36 5.66
N MET A 99 6.96 -6.52 5.50
CA MET A 99 7.68 -6.17 4.28
C MET A 99 8.15 -7.47 3.61
N TYR A 100 7.74 -7.68 2.36
CA TYR A 100 8.23 -8.80 1.56
C TYR A 100 9.54 -8.43 0.88
N ASP A 101 10.59 -9.21 1.15
CA ASP A 101 11.89 -9.00 0.52
C ASP A 101 11.96 -9.81 -0.78
N VAL A 102 11.99 -9.10 -1.92
CA VAL A 102 11.99 -9.74 -3.24
C VAL A 102 13.30 -10.45 -3.58
N ASP A 103 14.39 -10.12 -2.88
CA ASP A 103 15.69 -10.76 -3.10
C ASP A 103 15.81 -12.09 -2.37
N THR A 104 15.25 -12.21 -1.20
CA THR A 104 15.34 -13.40 -0.34
C THR A 104 14.07 -14.24 -0.33
N GLY A 105 12.91 -13.66 -0.67
CA GLY A 105 11.61 -14.30 -0.52
C GLY A 105 11.12 -14.35 0.92
N LEU A 106 11.76 -13.63 1.83
CA LEU A 106 11.37 -13.62 3.24
C LEU A 106 10.36 -12.51 3.53
N VAL A 107 9.52 -12.77 4.51
CA VAL A 107 8.56 -11.80 5.06
C VAL A 107 9.10 -11.30 6.39
N ASN A 108 9.31 -10.00 6.49
CA ASN A 108 9.81 -9.35 7.70
C ASN A 108 8.66 -8.60 8.37
N TRP A 109 8.22 -9.09 9.52
CA TRP A 109 7.13 -8.47 10.28
C TRP A 109 7.59 -7.20 10.98
N LEU A 110 6.70 -6.23 11.03
CA LEU A 110 6.90 -5.03 11.84
C LEU A 110 6.93 -5.36 13.33
#